data_32782d5f9303711bf604c39356e35a83
#
_entry.id   32782d5f9303711bf604c39356e35a83
#
_cell.length_a   1.000
_cell.length_b   1.000
_cell.length_c   1.000
_cell.angle_alpha   90.00
_cell.angle_beta   90.00
_cell.angle_gamma   90.00
#
_symmetry.space_group_name_H-M   'P 1'
#
loop_
_entity.id
_entity.type
_entity.pdbx_description
1 polymer ?
#
loop_
_entity_poly.entity_id
_entity_poly.type
_entity_poly.pdbx_seq_one_letter_code
_entity_poly.pdbx_strand_id
1 'polypeptide(L)'
;TIIPVTVVQAADFRGQGFDLSSYNGTVNWEQVAEADMDFVMIRTGEGRAPDVDTQFAANYDGAVAAGLKVGVYHVCCVRTPKEAVEEAEYCLEILDGRDLDYPVAYDMERKGTFAGGRENTTAIAKAFCDTIADAGYVPMIYSSASFLNENFDWKKLKNCKVWVASYSDTRPKLPVSADLWQYTKKGSLEGANTDKGYCDLVYSYMEATSVKFTKPTLTMKKNTTAQATVKMGPNGCTDRKSFTSSNPKVVAINKKTGKLTAKKAGKATITVTTGSGRKAKMKVVVK
;
A
#
# COMPACT_ATOMS: atom_id res chain seq x y z
N THR A 1 -14.48 -11.17 -24.08
CA THR A 1 -15.43 -10.04 -24.10
C THR A 1 -15.21 -9.30 -22.80
N ILE A 2 -14.46 -8.19 -22.87
CA ILE A 2 -14.23 -7.30 -21.73
C ILE A 2 -15.57 -6.67 -21.40
N ILE A 3 -16.15 -7.00 -20.25
CA ILE A 3 -17.28 -6.26 -19.71
C ILE A 3 -16.72 -4.90 -19.31
N PRO A 4 -17.21 -3.78 -19.88
CA PRO A 4 -16.76 -2.47 -19.43
C PRO A 4 -17.16 -2.31 -17.97
N VAL A 5 -16.18 -2.26 -17.06
CA VAL A 5 -16.39 -1.73 -15.73
C VAL A 5 -16.90 -0.32 -15.93
N THR A 6 -18.16 -0.10 -15.56
CA THR A 6 -18.79 1.23 -15.58
C THR A 6 -17.82 2.17 -14.89
N VAL A 7 -17.48 3.26 -15.57
CA VAL A 7 -16.52 4.26 -15.08
C VAL A 7 -17.09 4.82 -13.77
N VAL A 8 -16.69 4.21 -12.66
CA VAL A 8 -16.82 4.81 -11.34
C VAL A 8 -16.14 6.17 -11.44
N GLN A 9 -16.70 7.21 -10.83
CA GLN A 9 -16.02 8.49 -10.64
C GLN A 9 -14.76 8.30 -9.76
N ALA A 10 -13.82 7.55 -10.28
CA ALA A 10 -12.49 7.28 -9.73
C ALA A 10 -11.48 8.36 -10.19
N ALA A 11 -11.96 9.56 -10.55
CA ALA A 11 -11.15 10.60 -11.17
C ALA A 11 -9.95 11.06 -10.33
N ASP A 12 -9.90 10.71 -9.02
CA ASP A 12 -8.92 11.25 -8.08
C ASP A 12 -8.07 10.21 -7.34
N PHE A 13 -8.15 8.92 -7.66
CA PHE A 13 -7.28 7.94 -7.00
C PHE A 13 -5.82 8.11 -7.42
N ARG A 14 -4.89 7.80 -6.49
CA ARG A 14 -3.44 7.97 -6.66
C ARG A 14 -2.69 6.66 -6.88
N GLY A 15 -3.36 5.54 -6.72
CA GLY A 15 -2.84 4.20 -6.97
C GLY A 15 -3.95 3.16 -6.98
N GLN A 16 -3.73 2.07 -7.70
CA GLN A 16 -4.60 0.90 -7.73
C GLN A 16 -3.85 -0.31 -7.21
N GLY A 17 -4.48 -1.08 -6.35
CA GLY A 17 -3.91 -2.26 -5.75
C GLY A 17 -4.97 -3.31 -5.43
N PHE A 18 -4.55 -4.29 -4.66
CA PHE A 18 -5.38 -5.41 -4.23
C PHE A 18 -4.95 -5.87 -2.85
N ASP A 19 -5.75 -6.71 -2.21
CA ASP A 19 -5.33 -7.38 -0.99
C ASP A 19 -5.32 -8.90 -1.12
N LEU A 20 -4.45 -9.52 -0.32
CA LEU A 20 -4.13 -10.94 -0.38
C LEU A 20 -4.10 -11.58 1.00
N SER A 21 -4.44 -12.85 1.02
CA SER A 21 -4.20 -13.77 2.14
C SER A 21 -3.96 -15.18 1.61
N SER A 22 -3.80 -16.14 2.51
CA SER A 22 -3.73 -17.56 2.15
C SER A 22 -4.97 -18.07 1.40
N TYR A 23 -6.11 -17.36 1.45
CA TYR A 23 -7.31 -17.69 0.67
C TYR A 23 -7.14 -17.51 -0.84
N ASN A 24 -6.13 -16.75 -1.27
CA ASN A 24 -5.77 -16.60 -2.70
C ASN A 24 -4.87 -17.76 -3.18
N GLY A 25 -4.47 -18.68 -2.31
CA GLY A 25 -3.58 -19.77 -2.64
C GLY A 25 -2.18 -19.29 -3.04
N THR A 26 -1.56 -19.99 -3.97
CA THR A 26 -0.25 -19.62 -4.51
C THR A 26 -0.42 -18.59 -5.62
N VAL A 27 0.19 -17.41 -5.45
CA VAL A 27 0.12 -16.29 -6.40
C VAL A 27 1.13 -16.47 -7.53
N ASN A 28 0.69 -16.26 -8.77
CA ASN A 28 1.57 -16.17 -9.93
C ASN A 28 2.04 -14.72 -10.11
N TRP A 29 3.19 -14.39 -9.53
CA TRP A 29 3.73 -13.03 -9.51
C TRP A 29 4.20 -12.52 -10.88
N GLU A 30 4.48 -13.41 -11.85
CA GLU A 30 4.79 -13.01 -13.23
C GLU A 30 3.54 -12.41 -13.89
N GLN A 31 2.38 -13.05 -13.75
CA GLN A 31 1.10 -12.54 -14.25
C GLN A 31 0.68 -11.25 -13.52
N VAL A 32 0.83 -11.20 -12.20
CA VAL A 32 0.55 -9.99 -11.42
C VAL A 32 1.43 -8.81 -11.84
N ALA A 33 2.70 -9.04 -12.16
CA ALA A 33 3.62 -8.00 -12.60
C ALA A 33 3.25 -7.38 -13.97
N GLU A 34 2.51 -8.10 -14.80
CA GLU A 34 1.99 -7.59 -16.09
C GLU A 34 0.75 -6.70 -15.90
N ALA A 35 0.05 -6.83 -14.77
CA ALA A 35 -1.12 -6.01 -14.45
C ALA A 35 -0.72 -4.58 -14.05
N ASP A 36 -1.63 -3.61 -14.26
CA ASP A 36 -1.41 -2.21 -13.91
C ASP A 36 -1.70 -1.94 -12.42
N MET A 37 -1.07 -2.73 -11.52
CA MET A 37 -1.17 -2.57 -10.08
C MET A 37 0.03 -1.83 -9.52
N ASP A 38 -0.23 -0.95 -8.54
CA ASP A 38 0.81 -0.14 -7.88
C ASP A 38 1.22 -0.75 -6.53
N PHE A 39 0.30 -1.45 -5.85
CA PHE A 39 0.52 -1.97 -4.49
C PHE A 39 -0.32 -3.21 -4.17
N VAL A 40 0.08 -3.87 -3.09
CA VAL A 40 -0.66 -4.97 -2.47
C VAL A 40 -0.69 -4.79 -0.95
N MET A 41 -1.83 -5.15 -0.32
CA MET A 41 -1.99 -5.29 1.12
C MET A 41 -2.03 -6.78 1.46
N ILE A 42 -1.08 -7.28 2.27
CA ILE A 42 -0.89 -8.72 2.53
C ILE A 42 -1.26 -9.03 3.98
N ARG A 43 -2.07 -10.06 4.21
CA ARG A 43 -2.40 -10.50 5.57
C ARG A 43 -1.17 -11.07 6.27
N THR A 44 -0.85 -10.53 7.45
CA THR A 44 0.18 -11.10 8.33
C THR A 44 -0.34 -12.32 9.08
N GLY A 45 -1.57 -12.24 9.55
CA GLY A 45 -2.23 -13.26 10.35
C GLY A 45 -3.48 -12.71 11.02
N GLU A 46 -3.93 -13.38 12.07
CA GLU A 46 -5.07 -12.95 12.87
C GLU A 46 -4.83 -13.21 14.37
N GLY A 47 -5.41 -12.35 15.20
CA GLY A 47 -5.33 -12.55 16.65
C GLY A 47 -3.90 -12.51 17.18
N ARG A 48 -3.63 -13.45 18.08
CA ARG A 48 -2.32 -13.65 18.71
C ARG A 48 -1.74 -15.00 18.29
N ALA A 49 -0.45 -15.21 18.58
CA ALA A 49 0.22 -16.48 18.25
C ALA A 49 -0.67 -17.71 18.54
N PRO A 50 -0.69 -18.72 17.65
CA PRO A 50 0.22 -18.96 16.53
C PRO A 50 -0.37 -18.67 15.12
N ASP A 51 -1.38 -17.83 14.99
CA ASP A 51 -2.20 -17.69 13.78
C ASP A 51 -1.57 -16.80 12.67
N VAL A 52 -0.37 -17.19 12.21
CA VAL A 52 0.29 -16.57 11.05
C VAL A 52 -0.42 -16.98 9.76
N ASP A 53 -0.57 -16.03 8.81
CA ASP A 53 -1.00 -16.38 7.46
C ASP A 53 0.08 -17.22 6.76
N THR A 54 -0.26 -18.43 6.35
CA THR A 54 0.68 -19.42 5.81
C THR A 54 1.35 -18.98 4.51
N GLN A 55 0.78 -17.99 3.80
CA GLN A 55 1.32 -17.44 2.56
C GLN A 55 2.02 -16.09 2.76
N PHE A 56 2.05 -15.55 4.00
CA PHE A 56 2.56 -14.20 4.23
C PHE A 56 3.98 -13.98 3.67
N ALA A 57 4.93 -14.82 4.06
CA ALA A 57 6.33 -14.67 3.64
C ALA A 57 6.48 -14.79 2.12
N ALA A 58 5.86 -15.81 1.52
CA ALA A 58 5.91 -16.01 0.07
C ALA A 58 5.25 -14.85 -0.70
N ASN A 59 4.13 -14.33 -0.20
CA ASN A 59 3.44 -13.20 -0.80
C ASN A 59 4.26 -11.91 -0.67
N TYR A 60 4.89 -11.66 0.47
CA TYR A 60 5.76 -10.48 0.65
C TYR A 60 6.95 -10.52 -0.32
N ASP A 61 7.69 -11.62 -0.35
CA ASP A 61 8.87 -11.77 -1.20
C ASP A 61 8.50 -11.69 -2.69
N GLY A 62 7.41 -12.33 -3.09
CA GLY A 62 6.91 -12.30 -4.46
C GLY A 62 6.44 -10.91 -4.90
N ALA A 63 5.74 -10.18 -4.03
CA ALA A 63 5.30 -8.81 -4.31
C ALA A 63 6.48 -7.85 -4.50
N VAL A 64 7.50 -7.95 -3.63
CA VAL A 64 8.72 -7.15 -3.73
C VAL A 64 9.46 -7.48 -5.03
N ALA A 65 9.59 -8.77 -5.38
CA ALA A 65 10.24 -9.20 -6.62
C ALA A 65 9.48 -8.72 -7.87
N ALA A 66 8.14 -8.71 -7.83
CA ALA A 66 7.28 -8.16 -8.89
C ALA A 66 7.33 -6.63 -8.98
N GLY A 67 8.00 -5.95 -8.04
CA GLY A 67 8.17 -4.49 -8.03
C GLY A 67 6.93 -3.73 -7.53
N LEU A 68 6.00 -4.41 -6.85
CA LEU A 68 4.88 -3.80 -6.18
C LEU A 68 5.31 -3.15 -4.87
N LYS A 69 4.57 -2.15 -4.44
CA LYS A 69 4.67 -1.60 -3.10
C LYS A 69 3.87 -2.47 -2.14
N VAL A 70 4.41 -2.70 -0.96
CA VAL A 70 3.82 -3.61 0.02
C VAL A 70 3.33 -2.87 1.24
N GLY A 71 2.10 -3.15 1.64
CA GLY A 71 1.55 -2.93 2.96
C GLY A 71 0.98 -4.23 3.52
N VAL A 72 0.54 -4.19 4.75
CA VAL A 72 0.03 -5.39 5.41
C VAL A 72 -1.25 -5.10 6.19
N TYR A 73 -2.00 -6.18 6.50
CA TYR A 73 -3.09 -6.11 7.45
C TYR A 73 -3.06 -7.27 8.42
N HIS A 74 -3.53 -7.02 9.64
CA HIS A 74 -3.66 -8.00 10.70
C HIS A 74 -5.11 -8.03 11.19
N VAL A 75 -5.73 -9.22 11.24
CA VAL A 75 -7.15 -9.36 11.60
C VAL A 75 -7.33 -9.29 13.10
N CYS A 76 -8.17 -8.36 13.55
CA CYS A 76 -8.52 -8.15 14.95
C CYS A 76 -9.42 -9.27 15.49
N CYS A 77 -8.98 -9.93 16.55
CA CYS A 77 -9.74 -11.00 17.23
C CYS A 77 -10.04 -10.69 18.69
N VAL A 78 -9.66 -9.53 19.20
CA VAL A 78 -9.69 -9.17 20.61
C VAL A 78 -10.84 -8.24 20.99
N ARG A 79 -11.02 -8.06 22.30
CA ARG A 79 -12.10 -7.26 22.88
C ARG A 79 -11.62 -6.22 23.89
N THR A 80 -10.32 -6.18 24.17
CA THR A 80 -9.72 -5.24 25.13
C THR A 80 -8.50 -4.53 24.52
N PRO A 81 -8.20 -3.30 24.96
CA PRO A 81 -7.00 -2.59 24.51
C PRO A 81 -5.69 -3.31 24.86
N LYS A 82 -5.63 -4.00 25.99
CA LYS A 82 -4.44 -4.78 26.38
C LYS A 82 -4.14 -5.90 25.37
N GLU A 83 -5.16 -6.65 25.00
CA GLU A 83 -5.04 -7.72 24.01
C GLU A 83 -4.68 -7.15 22.62
N ALA A 84 -5.12 -5.93 22.29
CA ALA A 84 -4.76 -5.27 21.03
C ALA A 84 -3.28 -4.89 20.96
N VAL A 85 -2.65 -4.57 22.09
CA VAL A 85 -1.19 -4.42 22.17
C VAL A 85 -0.50 -5.77 21.87
N GLU A 86 -0.97 -6.85 22.46
CA GLU A 86 -0.42 -8.21 22.23
C GLU A 86 -0.57 -8.64 20.75
N GLU A 87 -1.71 -8.29 20.09
CA GLU A 87 -1.88 -8.51 18.64
C GLU A 87 -0.91 -7.66 17.80
N ALA A 88 -0.68 -6.40 18.19
CA ALA A 88 0.25 -5.53 17.49
C ALA A 88 1.70 -6.02 17.61
N GLU A 89 2.10 -6.45 18.82
CA GLU A 89 3.42 -7.05 19.07
C GLU A 89 3.60 -8.32 18.22
N TYR A 90 2.58 -9.18 18.16
CA TYR A 90 2.61 -10.36 17.32
C TYR A 90 2.67 -10.04 15.82
N CYS A 91 1.92 -9.04 15.36
CA CYS A 91 2.04 -8.54 13.99
C CYS A 91 3.48 -8.08 13.67
N LEU A 92 4.13 -7.39 14.61
CA LEU A 92 5.52 -6.94 14.48
C LEU A 92 6.52 -8.12 14.47
N GLU A 93 6.29 -9.17 15.25
CA GLU A 93 7.09 -10.41 15.19
C GLU A 93 6.99 -11.06 13.80
N ILE A 94 5.79 -11.15 13.21
CA ILE A 94 5.59 -11.68 11.86
C ILE A 94 6.28 -10.82 10.82
N LEU A 95 6.23 -9.50 10.97
CA LEU A 95 6.90 -8.54 10.07
C LEU A 95 8.42 -8.70 10.11
N ASP A 96 9.00 -9.06 11.24
CA ASP A 96 10.43 -9.32 11.40
C ASP A 96 11.33 -8.23 10.77
N GLY A 97 10.97 -6.97 11.02
CA GLY A 97 11.69 -5.80 10.50
C GLY A 97 11.60 -5.55 8.99
N ARG A 98 10.69 -6.21 8.27
CA ARG A 98 10.48 -5.99 6.83
C ARG A 98 10.10 -4.55 6.53
N ASP A 99 10.68 -3.99 5.47
CA ASP A 99 10.35 -2.66 4.99
C ASP A 99 8.95 -2.64 4.35
N LEU A 100 8.13 -1.66 4.70
CA LEU A 100 6.82 -1.45 4.11
C LEU A 100 6.75 -0.08 3.41
N ASP A 101 6.14 -0.06 2.22
CA ASP A 101 5.80 1.17 1.49
C ASP A 101 4.42 1.71 1.89
N TYR A 102 3.51 0.79 2.29
CA TYR A 102 2.13 1.04 2.70
C TYR A 102 1.96 0.80 4.20
N PRO A 103 0.84 1.27 4.80
CA PRO A 103 0.59 1.10 6.23
C PRO A 103 0.46 -0.36 6.69
N VAL A 104 0.52 -0.53 8.01
CA VAL A 104 0.04 -1.71 8.75
C VAL A 104 -1.40 -1.44 9.14
N ALA A 105 -2.34 -2.17 8.55
CA ALA A 105 -3.75 -2.01 8.81
C ALA A 105 -4.24 -2.98 9.87
N TYR A 106 -5.01 -2.48 10.84
CA TYR A 106 -5.76 -3.29 11.77
C TYR A 106 -7.15 -3.55 11.19
N ASP A 107 -7.41 -4.79 10.82
CA ASP A 107 -8.66 -5.22 10.19
C ASP A 107 -9.72 -5.50 11.26
N MET A 108 -10.58 -4.51 11.48
CA MET A 108 -11.63 -4.53 12.51
C MET A 108 -13.00 -4.72 11.85
N GLU A 109 -13.41 -5.96 11.63
CA GLU A 109 -14.72 -6.29 11.03
C GLU A 109 -15.53 -7.34 11.81
N ARG A 110 -14.91 -7.99 12.78
CA ARG A 110 -15.59 -8.99 13.61
C ARG A 110 -16.54 -8.32 14.61
N LYS A 111 -17.82 -8.69 14.60
CA LYS A 111 -18.85 -8.12 15.48
C LYS A 111 -18.47 -8.16 16.97
N GLY A 112 -17.73 -9.18 17.39
CA GLY A 112 -17.27 -9.33 18.78
C GLY A 112 -16.36 -8.19 19.26
N THR A 113 -15.56 -7.62 18.36
CA THR A 113 -14.67 -6.49 18.66
C THR A 113 -15.44 -5.21 19.01
N PHE A 114 -16.64 -5.05 18.47
CA PHE A 114 -17.49 -3.87 18.68
C PHE A 114 -18.45 -4.02 19.89
N ALA A 115 -18.49 -5.18 20.55
CA ALA A 115 -19.45 -5.47 21.63
C ALA A 115 -19.29 -4.56 22.85
N GLY A 116 -18.09 -4.01 23.11
CA GLY A 116 -17.83 -3.06 24.18
C GLY A 116 -18.23 -1.60 23.87
N GLY A 117 -18.88 -1.34 22.72
CA GLY A 117 -19.31 -0.01 22.29
C GLY A 117 -18.15 0.86 21.78
N ARG A 118 -18.53 2.07 21.35
CA ARG A 118 -17.63 3.00 20.63
C ARG A 118 -16.35 3.36 21.40
N GLU A 119 -16.47 3.58 22.71
CA GLU A 119 -15.32 3.97 23.52
C GLU A 119 -14.28 2.84 23.59
N ASN A 120 -14.72 1.61 23.90
CA ASN A 120 -13.85 0.45 23.95
C ASN A 120 -13.25 0.12 22.58
N THR A 121 -14.08 0.14 21.52
CA THR A 121 -13.60 -0.09 20.14
C THR A 121 -12.52 0.92 19.74
N THR A 122 -12.71 2.19 20.08
CA THR A 122 -11.72 3.24 19.83
C THR A 122 -10.43 2.99 20.62
N ALA A 123 -10.54 2.55 21.88
CA ALA A 123 -9.39 2.24 22.72
C ALA A 123 -8.61 1.02 22.19
N ILE A 124 -9.29 -0.02 21.70
CA ILE A 124 -8.69 -1.19 21.02
C ILE A 124 -7.90 -0.72 19.79
N ALA A 125 -8.56 0.01 18.88
CA ALA A 125 -7.93 0.52 17.67
C ALA A 125 -6.69 1.39 17.98
N LYS A 126 -6.81 2.28 18.98
CA LYS A 126 -5.73 3.16 19.40
C LYS A 126 -4.55 2.38 19.95
N ALA A 127 -4.77 1.37 20.79
CA ALA A 127 -3.72 0.57 21.39
C ALA A 127 -2.88 -0.16 20.33
N PHE A 128 -3.52 -0.81 19.36
CA PHE A 128 -2.82 -1.41 18.22
C PHE A 128 -2.05 -0.36 17.42
N CYS A 129 -2.73 0.72 17.01
CA CYS A 129 -2.12 1.76 16.18
C CYS A 129 -0.93 2.47 16.84
N ASP A 130 -0.99 2.73 18.13
CA ASP A 130 0.12 3.36 18.86
C ASP A 130 1.34 2.41 18.90
N THR A 131 1.14 1.11 19.19
CA THR A 131 2.22 0.11 19.19
C THR A 131 2.90 -0.01 17.81
N ILE A 132 2.11 -0.04 16.75
CA ILE A 132 2.63 -0.05 15.36
C ILE A 132 3.41 1.23 15.04
N ALA A 133 2.91 2.39 15.47
CA ALA A 133 3.57 3.68 15.26
C ALA A 133 4.89 3.79 16.03
N ASP A 134 4.94 3.32 17.27
CA ASP A 134 6.13 3.30 18.12
C ASP A 134 7.24 2.42 17.53
N ALA A 135 6.86 1.36 16.81
CA ALA A 135 7.78 0.53 16.02
C ALA A 135 8.24 1.18 14.70
N GLY A 136 7.75 2.38 14.36
CA GLY A 136 8.16 3.14 13.17
C GLY A 136 7.35 2.87 11.91
N TYR A 137 6.31 2.05 11.97
CA TYR A 137 5.39 1.83 10.86
C TYR A 137 4.23 2.84 10.86
N VAL A 138 3.55 2.97 9.73
CA VAL A 138 2.36 3.82 9.61
C VAL A 138 1.12 3.01 9.98
N PRO A 139 0.38 3.36 11.04
CA PRO A 139 -0.81 2.63 11.43
C PRO A 139 -2.02 3.00 10.57
N MET A 140 -2.89 2.02 10.33
CA MET A 140 -4.15 2.17 9.58
C MET A 140 -5.26 1.36 10.25
N ILE A 141 -6.49 1.79 10.08
CA ILE A 141 -7.68 1.05 10.51
C ILE A 141 -8.46 0.67 9.25
N TYR A 142 -8.74 -0.63 9.09
CA TYR A 142 -9.65 -1.14 8.08
C TYR A 142 -10.95 -1.57 8.71
N SER A 143 -12.06 -1.20 8.09
CA SER A 143 -13.39 -1.72 8.39
C SER A 143 -14.40 -1.36 7.30
N SER A 144 -15.63 -1.88 7.42
CA SER A 144 -16.74 -1.46 6.56
C SER A 144 -17.14 0.00 6.81
N ALA A 145 -17.74 0.64 5.80
CA ALA A 145 -18.18 2.03 5.90
C ALA A 145 -19.16 2.26 7.06
N SER A 146 -20.07 1.31 7.35
CA SER A 146 -20.99 1.40 8.48
C SER A 146 -20.27 1.39 9.82
N PHE A 147 -19.32 0.44 10.01
CA PHE A 147 -18.58 0.36 11.26
C PHE A 147 -17.68 1.58 11.48
N LEU A 148 -17.02 2.10 10.41
CA LEU A 148 -16.22 3.32 10.52
C LEU A 148 -17.04 4.56 10.90
N ASN A 149 -18.28 4.62 10.47
CA ASN A 149 -19.21 5.71 10.84
C ASN A 149 -19.69 5.61 12.29
N GLU A 150 -19.96 4.41 12.79
CA GLU A 150 -20.72 4.20 14.01
C GLU A 150 -19.84 3.92 15.24
N ASN A 151 -18.69 3.24 15.05
CA ASN A 151 -18.00 2.61 16.17
C ASN A 151 -16.66 3.27 16.57
N PHE A 152 -16.27 4.39 15.95
CA PHE A 152 -14.99 5.04 16.24
C PHE A 152 -15.13 6.51 16.63
N ASP A 153 -14.35 6.92 17.65
CA ASP A 153 -14.10 8.34 17.95
C ASP A 153 -12.82 8.79 17.23
N TRP A 154 -12.99 9.32 16.03
CA TRP A 154 -11.90 9.76 15.17
C TRP A 154 -11.06 10.91 15.75
N LYS A 155 -11.57 11.63 16.78
CA LYS A 155 -10.77 12.66 17.48
C LYS A 155 -9.60 12.04 18.25
N LYS A 156 -9.77 10.79 18.70
CA LYS A 156 -8.73 10.02 19.42
C LYS A 156 -7.79 9.23 18.49
N LEU A 157 -8.11 9.14 17.18
CA LEU A 157 -7.41 8.32 16.17
C LEU A 157 -6.77 9.15 15.05
N LYS A 158 -6.37 10.39 15.35
CA LYS A 158 -5.87 11.36 14.35
C LYS A 158 -4.62 10.91 13.59
N ASN A 159 -3.82 10.04 14.17
CA ASN A 159 -2.57 9.54 13.57
C ASN A 159 -2.78 8.27 12.73
N CYS A 160 -3.98 7.69 12.74
CA CYS A 160 -4.29 6.49 11.99
C CYS A 160 -4.77 6.85 10.58
N LYS A 161 -4.25 6.12 9.59
CA LYS A 161 -4.80 6.09 8.25
C LYS A 161 -6.11 5.32 8.23
N VAL A 162 -6.90 5.47 7.17
CA VAL A 162 -8.22 4.84 7.06
C VAL A 162 -8.33 4.07 5.75
N TRP A 163 -8.64 2.79 5.86
CA TRP A 163 -8.99 1.91 4.75
C TRP A 163 -10.44 1.45 4.88
N VAL A 164 -11.27 1.86 3.95
CA VAL A 164 -12.71 1.56 3.98
C VAL A 164 -13.08 0.46 3.00
N ALA A 165 -13.89 -0.49 3.45
CA ALA A 165 -14.60 -1.43 2.58
C ALA A 165 -16.00 -0.88 2.30
N SER A 166 -16.31 -0.69 1.01
CA SER A 166 -17.63 -0.31 0.53
C SER A 166 -17.79 -0.71 -0.94
N TYR A 167 -18.59 -1.70 -1.19
CA TYR A 167 -18.77 -2.28 -2.53
C TYR A 167 -19.88 -1.52 -3.28
N SER A 168 -19.53 -0.32 -3.72
CA SER A 168 -20.44 0.62 -4.40
C SER A 168 -19.70 1.36 -5.52
N ASP A 169 -20.45 1.98 -6.43
CA ASP A 169 -19.89 2.72 -7.56
C ASP A 169 -19.33 4.11 -7.16
N THR A 170 -19.54 4.52 -5.93
CA THR A 170 -19.08 5.81 -5.41
C THR A 170 -18.35 5.66 -4.09
N ARG A 171 -17.29 6.45 -3.90
CA ARG A 171 -16.54 6.50 -2.64
C ARG A 171 -17.47 6.81 -1.47
N PRO A 172 -17.44 6.02 -0.38
CA PRO A 172 -18.34 6.22 0.76
C PRO A 172 -18.03 7.53 1.50
N LYS A 173 -19.08 8.14 2.05
CA LYS A 173 -18.92 9.28 2.95
C LYS A 173 -18.58 8.78 4.35
N LEU A 174 -17.50 9.29 4.93
CA LEU A 174 -17.02 8.96 6.27
C LEU A 174 -16.82 10.26 7.07
N PRO A 175 -16.76 10.18 8.42
CA PRO A 175 -16.41 11.32 9.28
C PRO A 175 -15.00 11.83 9.06
N VAL A 176 -14.13 11.02 8.43
CA VAL A 176 -12.74 11.31 8.09
C VAL A 176 -12.46 10.90 6.64
N SER A 177 -11.40 11.42 6.05
CA SER A 177 -11.01 11.02 4.70
C SER A 177 -10.48 9.59 4.71
N ALA A 178 -10.99 8.74 3.81
CA ALA A 178 -10.37 7.44 3.57
C ALA A 178 -9.07 7.61 2.78
N ASP A 179 -8.03 6.91 3.20
CA ASP A 179 -6.73 6.84 2.49
C ASP A 179 -6.74 5.70 1.47
N LEU A 180 -7.39 4.57 1.79
CA LEU A 180 -7.64 3.44 0.89
C LEU A 180 -9.15 3.13 0.83
N TRP A 181 -9.58 2.61 -0.32
CA TRP A 181 -10.96 2.14 -0.52
C TRP A 181 -10.95 0.80 -1.26
N GLN A 182 -11.34 -0.28 -0.53
CA GLN A 182 -11.66 -1.57 -1.13
C GLN A 182 -13.05 -1.47 -1.76
N TYR A 183 -13.07 -1.31 -3.08
CA TYR A 183 -14.30 -0.98 -3.81
C TYR A 183 -15.03 -2.21 -4.34
N THR A 184 -14.37 -3.36 -4.39
CA THR A 184 -14.97 -4.63 -4.78
C THR A 184 -14.25 -5.81 -4.14
N LYS A 185 -15.02 -6.85 -3.80
CA LYS A 185 -14.55 -8.18 -3.40
C LYS A 185 -14.79 -9.24 -4.49
N LYS A 186 -15.15 -8.79 -5.68
CA LYS A 186 -15.40 -9.62 -6.87
C LYS A 186 -14.64 -9.09 -8.07
N GLY A 187 -13.50 -8.46 -7.84
CA GLY A 187 -12.57 -8.08 -8.89
C GLY A 187 -11.93 -9.31 -9.49
N SER A 188 -11.22 -9.13 -10.59
CA SER A 188 -10.41 -10.18 -11.21
C SER A 188 -9.01 -9.64 -11.44
N LEU A 189 -8.02 -10.37 -10.93
CA LEU A 189 -6.60 -10.10 -11.15
C LEU A 189 -5.95 -11.44 -11.48
N GLU A 190 -5.55 -11.60 -12.72
CA GLU A 190 -4.90 -12.83 -13.18
C GLU A 190 -3.62 -13.07 -12.36
N GLY A 191 -3.44 -14.30 -11.91
CA GLY A 191 -2.34 -14.68 -11.02
C GLY A 191 -2.62 -14.54 -9.53
N ALA A 192 -3.64 -13.78 -9.09
CA ALA A 192 -3.93 -13.54 -7.67
C ALA A 192 -5.41 -13.78 -7.27
N ASN A 193 -6.20 -14.37 -8.14
CA ASN A 193 -7.58 -14.71 -7.81
C ASN A 193 -7.65 -15.87 -6.81
N THR A 194 -8.67 -15.85 -5.95
CA THR A 194 -9.04 -17.01 -5.13
C THR A 194 -9.50 -18.17 -6.02
N ASP A 195 -9.70 -19.36 -5.44
CA ASP A 195 -10.31 -20.52 -6.08
C ASP A 195 -11.70 -20.24 -6.67
N LYS A 196 -12.38 -19.21 -6.18
CA LYS A 196 -13.67 -18.71 -6.72
C LYS A 196 -13.52 -17.75 -7.90
N GLY A 197 -12.29 -17.46 -8.33
CA GLY A 197 -12.00 -16.58 -9.46
C GLY A 197 -12.08 -15.08 -9.13
N TYR A 198 -12.00 -14.68 -7.86
CA TYR A 198 -12.11 -13.29 -7.43
C TYR A 198 -10.87 -12.82 -6.68
N CYS A 199 -10.62 -11.50 -6.76
CA CYS A 199 -9.65 -10.78 -5.99
C CYS A 199 -10.25 -9.46 -5.46
N ASP A 200 -9.89 -9.06 -4.26
CA ASP A 200 -10.30 -7.80 -3.65
C ASP A 200 -9.46 -6.66 -4.24
N LEU A 201 -10.11 -5.64 -4.80
CA LEU A 201 -9.41 -4.52 -5.43
C LEU A 201 -9.57 -3.23 -4.63
N VAL A 202 -8.49 -2.44 -4.61
CA VAL A 202 -8.33 -1.29 -3.71
C VAL A 202 -7.86 -0.06 -4.48
N TYR A 203 -8.51 1.09 -4.28
CA TYR A 203 -7.98 2.39 -4.68
C TYR A 203 -7.24 3.08 -3.54
N SER A 204 -6.11 3.71 -3.85
CA SER A 204 -5.36 4.57 -2.93
C SER A 204 -5.59 6.04 -3.25
N TYR A 205 -5.81 6.85 -2.21
CA TYR A 205 -5.95 8.31 -2.26
C TYR A 205 -4.81 9.04 -1.53
N MET A 206 -3.77 8.33 -1.13
CA MET A 206 -2.65 8.89 -0.37
C MET A 206 -1.74 9.72 -1.27
N GLU A 207 -1.88 11.05 -1.19
CA GLU A 207 -1.16 12.01 -2.01
C GLU A 207 0.24 12.31 -1.49
N ALA A 208 1.18 12.55 -2.41
CA ALA A 208 2.48 13.08 -2.06
C ALA A 208 2.41 14.60 -1.85
N THR A 209 2.84 15.06 -0.69
CA THR A 209 3.09 16.48 -0.41
C THR A 209 4.52 16.90 -0.76
N SER A 210 5.42 15.92 -0.87
CA SER A 210 6.82 16.12 -1.28
C SER A 210 7.37 14.90 -2.01
N VAL A 211 8.38 15.12 -2.85
CA VAL A 211 9.16 14.05 -3.49
C VAL A 211 10.61 14.51 -3.63
N LYS A 212 11.57 13.60 -3.39
CA LYS A 212 13.00 13.86 -3.60
C LYS A 212 13.71 12.58 -4.04
N PHE A 213 14.72 12.73 -4.89
CA PHE A 213 15.65 11.62 -5.16
C PHE A 213 16.54 11.36 -3.92
N THR A 214 16.81 10.11 -3.61
CA THR A 214 17.75 9.72 -2.54
C THR A 214 19.19 10.15 -2.86
N LYS A 215 19.51 10.22 -4.17
CA LYS A 215 20.78 10.76 -4.69
C LYS A 215 20.46 11.88 -5.69
N PRO A 216 20.78 13.15 -5.42
CA PRO A 216 20.49 14.27 -6.33
C PRO A 216 21.38 14.28 -7.58
N THR A 217 22.50 13.55 -7.56
CA THR A 217 23.45 13.39 -8.67
C THR A 217 23.89 11.95 -8.80
N LEU A 218 24.14 11.49 -10.04
CA LEU A 218 24.61 10.14 -10.33
C LEU A 218 25.61 10.19 -11.50
N THR A 219 26.76 9.52 -11.34
CA THR A 219 27.69 9.27 -12.43
C THR A 219 27.60 7.82 -12.86
N MET A 220 27.48 7.56 -14.15
CA MET A 220 27.36 6.22 -14.73
C MET A 220 28.45 6.00 -15.79
N LYS A 221 28.87 4.76 -15.96
CA LYS A 221 29.66 4.35 -17.14
C LYS A 221 28.71 4.04 -18.31
N LYS A 222 29.17 4.30 -19.55
CA LYS A 222 28.40 3.91 -20.75
C LYS A 222 28.05 2.41 -20.70
N ASN A 223 26.88 2.05 -21.19
CA ASN A 223 26.33 0.68 -21.24
C ASN A 223 26.07 0.03 -19.86
N THR A 224 25.97 0.83 -18.80
CA THR A 224 25.53 0.34 -17.48
C THR A 224 24.09 0.76 -17.17
N THR A 225 23.50 0.08 -16.19
CA THR A 225 22.17 0.40 -15.64
C THR A 225 22.28 0.82 -14.18
N ALA A 226 21.30 1.59 -13.69
CA ALA A 226 21.19 1.98 -12.30
C ALA A 226 19.70 2.19 -11.94
N GLN A 227 19.38 2.28 -10.66
CA GLN A 227 18.04 2.54 -10.16
C GLN A 227 17.92 3.98 -9.67
N ALA A 228 16.95 4.72 -10.20
CA ALA A 228 16.55 6.03 -9.68
C ALA A 228 15.59 5.82 -8.50
N THR A 229 16.07 6.00 -7.28
CA THR A 229 15.29 5.84 -6.06
C THR A 229 14.81 7.20 -5.54
N VAL A 230 13.55 7.27 -5.14
CA VAL A 230 12.92 8.48 -4.60
C VAL A 230 12.29 8.19 -3.23
N LYS A 231 12.26 9.21 -2.38
CA LYS A 231 11.43 9.25 -1.17
C LYS A 231 10.30 10.24 -1.40
N MET A 232 9.08 9.86 -1.01
CA MET A 232 7.90 10.72 -1.00
C MET A 232 7.47 10.98 0.44
N GLY A 233 6.87 12.12 0.69
CA GLY A 233 6.26 12.47 1.97
C GLY A 233 4.78 12.82 1.79
N PRO A 234 3.95 12.70 2.85
CA PRO A 234 4.32 12.19 4.18
C PRO A 234 4.70 10.72 4.18
N ASN A 235 5.28 10.23 5.29
CA ASN A 235 5.57 8.79 5.45
C ASN A 235 4.29 7.98 5.23
N GLY A 236 4.39 6.82 4.56
CA GLY A 236 3.24 6.04 4.13
C GLY A 236 2.49 6.61 2.91
N CYS A 237 3.00 7.67 2.28
CA CYS A 237 2.45 8.17 1.03
C CYS A 237 2.79 7.22 -0.12
N THR A 238 1.79 6.93 -0.93
CA THR A 238 1.82 5.91 -1.97
C THR A 238 1.40 6.41 -3.34
N ASP A 239 1.45 7.73 -3.50
CA ASP A 239 1.13 8.38 -4.75
C ASP A 239 1.90 7.76 -5.94
N ARG A 240 1.22 7.59 -7.06
CA ARG A 240 1.84 7.14 -8.31
C ARG A 240 2.99 8.06 -8.69
N LYS A 241 4.02 7.51 -9.30
CA LYS A 241 5.15 8.28 -9.80
C LYS A 241 5.50 7.88 -11.23
N SER A 242 5.95 8.86 -12.00
CA SER A 242 6.45 8.64 -13.35
C SER A 242 7.79 9.35 -13.54
N PHE A 243 8.66 8.76 -14.34
CA PHE A 243 10.00 9.26 -14.61
C PHE A 243 10.16 9.69 -16.07
N THR A 244 10.91 10.77 -16.28
CA THR A 244 11.29 11.24 -17.61
C THR A 244 12.77 11.62 -17.65
N SER A 245 13.38 11.52 -18.83
CA SER A 245 14.75 11.97 -19.09
C SER A 245 14.74 13.15 -20.05
N SER A 246 15.51 14.20 -19.74
CA SER A 246 15.70 15.35 -20.65
C SER A 246 16.50 14.99 -21.91
N ASN A 247 17.25 13.86 -21.87
CA ASN A 247 18.02 13.38 -23.01
C ASN A 247 18.03 11.85 -23.05
N PRO A 248 16.99 11.20 -23.60
CA PRO A 248 16.91 9.73 -23.66
C PRO A 248 18.00 9.08 -24.54
N LYS A 249 18.68 9.84 -25.40
CA LYS A 249 19.81 9.36 -26.19
C LYS A 249 21.08 9.20 -25.35
N VAL A 250 21.20 9.95 -24.24
CA VAL A 250 22.30 9.84 -23.26
C VAL A 250 21.92 8.87 -22.16
N VAL A 251 20.77 9.09 -21.52
CA VAL A 251 20.25 8.21 -20.46
C VAL A 251 18.77 7.94 -20.73
N ALA A 252 18.45 6.69 -21.05
CA ALA A 252 17.05 6.25 -21.08
C ALA A 252 16.57 5.90 -19.66
N ILE A 253 15.29 6.06 -19.40
CA ILE A 253 14.67 5.67 -18.14
C ILE A 253 13.35 4.95 -18.38
N ASN A 254 13.13 3.87 -17.62
CA ASN A 254 11.82 3.25 -17.57
C ASN A 254 10.86 4.16 -16.79
N LYS A 255 9.75 4.53 -17.44
CA LYS A 255 8.78 5.50 -16.93
C LYS A 255 8.14 5.05 -15.60
N LYS A 256 7.89 3.75 -15.40
CA LYS A 256 7.27 3.21 -14.18
C LYS A 256 8.31 2.89 -13.10
N THR A 257 9.33 2.10 -13.45
CA THR A 257 10.26 1.55 -12.46
C THR A 257 11.39 2.50 -12.09
N GLY A 258 11.72 3.49 -12.93
CA GLY A 258 12.87 4.36 -12.72
C GLY A 258 14.21 3.71 -13.03
N LYS A 259 14.26 2.53 -13.70
CA LYS A 259 15.51 1.91 -14.16
C LYS A 259 16.16 2.78 -15.24
N LEU A 260 17.39 3.19 -14.99
CA LEU A 260 18.23 4.00 -15.88
C LEU A 260 19.08 3.11 -16.77
N THR A 261 19.29 3.52 -18.02
CA THR A 261 20.25 2.89 -18.95
C THR A 261 21.13 3.97 -19.58
N ALA A 262 22.42 3.95 -19.29
CA ALA A 262 23.40 4.87 -19.86
C ALA A 262 23.79 4.43 -21.27
N LYS A 263 23.42 5.22 -22.29
CA LYS A 263 23.61 4.87 -23.73
C LYS A 263 24.80 5.55 -24.36
N LYS A 264 25.06 6.82 -24.01
CA LYS A 264 26.11 7.65 -24.63
C LYS A 264 26.71 8.59 -23.59
N ALA A 265 28.00 8.91 -23.71
CA ALA A 265 28.64 9.94 -22.89
C ALA A 265 27.90 11.29 -23.02
N GLY A 266 27.72 11.98 -21.89
CA GLY A 266 26.99 13.24 -21.84
C GLY A 266 26.25 13.44 -20.52
N LYS A 267 25.32 14.40 -20.52
CA LYS A 267 24.53 14.77 -19.34
C LYS A 267 23.03 14.66 -19.64
N ALA A 268 22.26 14.21 -18.65
CA ALA A 268 20.80 14.21 -18.68
C ALA A 268 20.25 14.60 -17.31
N THR A 269 19.06 15.21 -17.28
CA THR A 269 18.28 15.45 -16.07
C THR A 269 17.13 14.46 -16.04
N ILE A 270 17.06 13.68 -14.98
CA ILE A 270 15.92 12.80 -14.72
C ILE A 270 14.94 13.57 -13.85
N THR A 271 13.68 13.59 -14.25
CA THR A 271 12.58 14.20 -13.50
C THR A 271 11.63 13.10 -13.06
N VAL A 272 11.29 13.09 -11.78
CA VAL A 272 10.15 12.33 -11.25
C VAL A 272 8.98 13.29 -11.09
N THR A 273 7.77 12.83 -11.44
CA THR A 273 6.51 13.53 -11.22
C THR A 273 5.56 12.57 -10.51
N THR A 274 4.98 12.99 -9.38
CA THR A 274 3.96 12.20 -8.65
C THR A 274 2.57 12.43 -9.26
N GLY A 275 1.59 11.57 -8.93
CA GLY A 275 0.21 11.71 -9.35
C GLY A 275 -0.42 13.03 -8.87
N SER A 276 -0.05 13.49 -7.68
CA SER A 276 -0.41 14.80 -7.11
C SER A 276 0.37 15.99 -7.71
N GLY A 277 1.21 15.76 -8.73
CA GLY A 277 1.92 16.80 -9.46
C GLY A 277 3.22 17.29 -8.82
N ARG A 278 3.69 16.70 -7.73
CA ARG A 278 4.99 17.05 -7.11
C ARG A 278 6.13 16.58 -8.02
N LYS A 279 7.21 17.37 -8.08
CA LYS A 279 8.35 17.09 -8.97
C LYS A 279 9.68 17.20 -8.25
N ALA A 280 10.61 16.32 -8.63
CA ALA A 280 12.02 16.45 -8.25
C ALA A 280 12.91 16.12 -9.46
N LYS A 281 14.17 16.58 -9.39
CA LYS A 281 15.15 16.39 -10.46
C LYS A 281 16.44 15.80 -9.93
N MET A 282 17.04 14.89 -10.72
CA MET A 282 18.36 14.30 -10.50
C MET A 282 19.24 14.54 -11.71
N LYS A 283 20.48 14.97 -11.50
CA LYS A 283 21.48 15.12 -12.57
C LYS A 283 22.21 13.80 -12.80
N VAL A 284 22.30 13.34 -14.04
CA VAL A 284 23.05 12.14 -14.42
C VAL A 284 24.14 12.52 -15.41
N VAL A 285 25.36 12.06 -15.15
CA VAL A 285 26.53 12.24 -16.03
C VAL A 285 26.99 10.86 -16.47
N VAL A 286 27.09 10.63 -17.77
CA VAL A 286 27.65 9.40 -18.35
C VAL A 286 29.08 9.71 -18.86
N LYS A 287 30.01 8.92 -18.35
CA LYS A 287 31.45 8.94 -18.76
C LYS A 287 31.77 7.75 -19.66
#